data_d02606ddbf0f7ffab162585c9b710b62
#
_entry.id   d02606ddbf0f7ffab162585c9b710b62
#
_cell.length_a   1.000
_cell.length_b   1.000
_cell.length_c   1.000
_cell.angle_alpha   90.00
_cell.angle_beta   90.00
_cell.angle_gamma   90.00
#
_symmetry.space_group_name_H-M   'P 1'
#
loop_
_entity.id
_entity.type
_entity.pdbx_description
1 polymer ?
#
loop_
_entity_poly.entity_id
_entity_poly.type
_entity_poly.pdbx_seq_one_letter_code
_entity_poly.pdbx_strand_id
1 'polypeptide(L)'
;MPDQALKEPSTATGTDGPRAKEKNIVTCNFRAAGRLSNENARALNTVHEAFARRLAIALDSWLGTGVEVKPKGVEQQPIKDHIAGIAPLTYIVPLALSSIQSSMIVECDANIVFAIIEVLLGGTGALGGASRELSEIEEEIMQDVVALVARQVEGVWHFPNLALAPGRRIKPSLVQQYGQANERLAIAKFEMELGPAKGTFQMALPAVFLGALIQQIKQDEPQKKGSVRYFPRPNIRERILDCDIEVAAELPGLRVAVRDLVALQPGSVLKLRAPVRQPGMLSAGGQGIFEAVPVRNGTQKAAQLGRRVTTTNWERE
;
A
#
# COMPACT_ATOMS: atom_id res chain seq x y z
N MET A 1 -33.69 -75.50 -23.98
CA MET A 1 -35.05 -75.70 -24.58
C MET A 1 -36.03 -75.87 -23.47
N PRO A 2 -37.23 -75.37 -23.57
CA PRO A 2 -37.79 -74.17 -24.22
C PRO A 2 -38.44 -73.28 -23.13
N ASP A 3 -38.78 -72.08 -23.30
CA ASP A 3 -39.55 -71.31 -24.26
C ASP A 3 -40.77 -70.63 -23.62
N GLN A 4 -41.10 -69.53 -24.22
CA GLN A 4 -42.34 -68.72 -24.20
C GLN A 4 -42.53 -67.71 -23.06
N ALA A 5 -42.32 -66.43 -23.32
CA ALA A 5 -43.14 -65.53 -24.17
C ALA A 5 -44.60 -65.39 -23.73
N LEU A 6 -45.01 -64.19 -23.37
CA LEU A 6 -46.17 -63.47 -23.89
C LEU A 6 -46.73 -62.43 -22.91
N LYS A 7 -46.76 -61.27 -23.43
CA LYS A 7 -47.79 -60.25 -23.73
C LYS A 7 -48.08 -59.20 -22.66
N GLU A 8 -47.86 -57.98 -23.15
CA GLU A 8 -48.64 -56.79 -22.75
C GLU A 8 -50.12 -56.91 -23.03
N PRO A 9 -50.97 -56.11 -22.45
CA PRO A 9 -51.19 -54.76 -22.91
C PRO A 9 -51.67 -53.74 -21.83
N SER A 10 -51.28 -52.53 -22.05
CA SER A 10 -52.11 -51.33 -22.35
C SER A 10 -53.02 -50.69 -21.28
N THR A 11 -52.85 -49.40 -21.22
CA THR A 11 -53.75 -48.25 -21.04
C THR A 11 -53.89 -47.66 -19.65
N ALA A 12 -53.30 -46.49 -19.62
CA ALA A 12 -53.89 -45.13 -19.46
C ALA A 12 -54.38 -44.74 -18.05
N THR A 13 -53.90 -43.72 -17.59
CA THR A 13 -54.50 -42.40 -17.36
C THR A 13 -53.71 -41.63 -16.28
N GLY A 14 -53.44 -40.42 -16.63
CA GLY A 14 -52.64 -39.45 -15.88
C GLY A 14 -53.21 -39.02 -14.53
N THR A 15 -52.33 -38.60 -13.71
CA THR A 15 -52.58 -37.52 -12.77
C THR A 15 -51.25 -36.76 -12.56
N ASP A 16 -51.30 -35.51 -12.91
CA ASP A 16 -50.24 -34.50 -12.75
C ASP A 16 -50.02 -34.28 -11.26
N GLY A 17 -48.90 -34.74 -10.74
CA GLY A 17 -48.42 -34.46 -9.39
C GLY A 17 -47.20 -33.52 -9.47
N PRO A 18 -47.04 -32.57 -8.55
CA PRO A 18 -46.03 -31.53 -8.69
C PRO A 18 -44.63 -32.13 -8.69
N ARG A 19 -43.86 -31.83 -9.75
CA ARG A 19 -42.42 -32.10 -9.85
C ARG A 19 -41.70 -31.58 -8.62
N ALA A 20 -41.27 -32.48 -7.75
CA ALA A 20 -40.31 -32.20 -6.70
C ALA A 20 -39.03 -31.60 -7.35
N LYS A 21 -38.72 -30.38 -7.00
CA LYS A 21 -37.43 -29.74 -7.36
C LYS A 21 -36.32 -30.69 -6.90
N GLU A 22 -35.55 -31.23 -7.83
CA GLU A 22 -34.28 -31.90 -7.54
C GLU A 22 -33.44 -30.93 -6.73
N LYS A 23 -33.29 -31.22 -5.45
CA LYS A 23 -32.30 -30.57 -4.62
C LYS A 23 -30.95 -30.99 -5.19
N ASN A 24 -30.23 -30.04 -5.82
CA ASN A 24 -28.83 -30.19 -6.15
C ASN A 24 -28.08 -30.49 -4.85
N ILE A 25 -27.86 -31.76 -4.57
CA ILE A 25 -27.01 -32.21 -3.46
C ILE A 25 -25.57 -31.93 -3.92
N VAL A 26 -25.10 -30.75 -3.60
CA VAL A 26 -23.68 -30.43 -3.74
C VAL A 26 -22.93 -31.24 -2.67
N THR A 27 -22.16 -32.22 -3.13
CA THR A 27 -21.28 -33.01 -2.27
C THR A 27 -20.40 -32.07 -1.47
N CYS A 28 -20.67 -31.92 -0.18
CA CYS A 28 -19.90 -31.08 0.73
C CYS A 28 -18.55 -31.79 0.99
N ASN A 29 -17.51 -31.34 0.33
CA ASN A 29 -16.17 -31.85 0.56
C ASN A 29 -15.68 -31.31 1.91
N PHE A 30 -15.82 -32.11 2.98
CA PHE A 30 -15.39 -31.73 4.34
C PHE A 30 -13.90 -31.40 4.45
N ARG A 31 -13.06 -31.81 3.50
CA ARG A 31 -11.66 -31.34 3.39
C ARG A 31 -11.56 -29.90 2.89
N ALA A 32 -12.63 -29.37 2.32
CA ALA A 32 -12.73 -27.96 1.91
C ALA A 32 -13.34 -27.07 2.99
N ALA A 33 -13.83 -27.62 4.11
CA ALA A 33 -14.27 -26.87 5.27
C ALA A 33 -13.05 -26.12 5.85
N GLY A 34 -13.02 -24.80 5.67
CA GLY A 34 -11.88 -23.93 6.01
C GLY A 34 -11.13 -23.34 4.82
N ARG A 35 -11.48 -23.67 3.58
CA ARG A 35 -10.96 -22.96 2.41
C ARG A 35 -11.67 -21.63 2.23
N LEU A 36 -10.91 -20.61 1.87
CA LEU A 36 -11.45 -19.32 1.43
C LEU A 36 -12.49 -19.55 0.33
N SER A 37 -13.68 -18.97 0.49
CA SER A 37 -14.65 -18.96 -0.60
C SER A 37 -14.08 -18.18 -1.79
N ASN A 38 -14.51 -18.50 -3.01
CA ASN A 38 -14.06 -17.78 -4.20
C ASN A 38 -14.35 -16.27 -4.13
N GLU A 39 -15.41 -15.85 -3.46
CA GLU A 39 -15.76 -14.46 -3.23
C GLU A 39 -14.75 -13.79 -2.31
N ASN A 40 -14.42 -14.41 -1.18
CA ASN A 40 -13.44 -13.92 -0.23
C ASN A 40 -12.03 -13.86 -0.84
N ALA A 41 -11.67 -14.85 -1.65
CA ALA A 41 -10.42 -14.86 -2.38
C ALA A 41 -10.32 -13.69 -3.38
N ARG A 42 -11.41 -13.37 -4.08
CA ARG A 42 -11.44 -12.19 -4.98
C ARG A 42 -11.30 -10.88 -4.21
N ALA A 43 -12.02 -10.71 -3.10
CA ALA A 43 -11.93 -9.51 -2.28
C ALA A 43 -10.50 -9.31 -1.74
N LEU A 44 -9.87 -10.36 -1.23
CA LEU A 44 -8.48 -10.33 -0.78
C LEU A 44 -7.51 -10.03 -1.93
N ASN A 45 -7.70 -10.62 -3.10
CA ASN A 45 -6.83 -10.35 -4.25
C ASN A 45 -6.86 -8.87 -4.63
N THR A 46 -8.03 -8.22 -4.62
CA THR A 46 -8.14 -6.77 -4.89
C THR A 46 -7.33 -5.94 -3.89
N VAL A 47 -7.41 -6.29 -2.60
CA VAL A 47 -6.64 -5.62 -1.54
C VAL A 47 -5.15 -5.87 -1.72
N HIS A 48 -4.74 -7.10 -2.03
CA HIS A 48 -3.35 -7.45 -2.25
C HIS A 48 -2.77 -6.84 -3.53
N GLU A 49 -3.57 -6.65 -4.58
CA GLU A 49 -3.16 -5.87 -5.75
C GLU A 49 -2.90 -4.41 -5.40
N ALA A 50 -3.75 -3.81 -4.57
CA ALA A 50 -3.54 -2.44 -4.08
C ALA A 50 -2.28 -2.35 -3.22
N PHE A 51 -2.05 -3.32 -2.33
CA PHE A 51 -0.83 -3.43 -1.53
C PHE A 51 0.42 -3.56 -2.42
N ALA A 52 0.41 -4.48 -3.37
CA ALA A 52 1.53 -4.72 -4.27
C ALA A 52 1.94 -3.45 -5.05
N ARG A 53 0.96 -2.72 -5.59
CA ARG A 53 1.21 -1.44 -6.28
C ARG A 53 1.81 -0.39 -5.35
N ARG A 54 1.28 -0.25 -4.13
CA ARG A 54 1.78 0.73 -3.17
C ARG A 54 3.18 0.38 -2.69
N LEU A 55 3.43 -0.90 -2.41
CA LEU A 55 4.75 -1.38 -2.00
C LEU A 55 5.78 -1.15 -3.11
N ALA A 56 5.44 -1.48 -4.36
CA ALA A 56 6.32 -1.24 -5.51
C ALA A 56 6.69 0.25 -5.63
N ILE A 57 5.70 1.15 -5.58
CA ILE A 57 5.94 2.61 -5.64
C ILE A 57 6.80 3.09 -4.47
N ALA A 58 6.53 2.60 -3.25
CA ALA A 58 7.25 3.03 -2.06
C ALA A 58 8.71 2.57 -2.09
N LEU A 59 8.96 1.33 -2.51
CA LEU A 59 10.31 0.79 -2.67
C LEU A 59 11.04 1.46 -3.82
N ASP A 60 10.40 1.64 -4.98
CA ASP A 60 10.97 2.33 -6.14
C ASP A 60 11.42 3.76 -5.79
N SER A 61 10.55 4.52 -5.10
CA SER A 61 10.86 5.87 -4.65
C SER A 61 12.03 5.93 -3.65
N TRP A 62 12.20 4.89 -2.83
CA TRP A 62 13.24 4.86 -1.81
C TRP A 62 14.56 4.32 -2.33
N LEU A 63 14.50 3.26 -3.16
CA LEU A 63 15.67 2.60 -3.73
C LEU A 63 16.21 3.32 -4.98
N GLY A 64 15.39 4.11 -5.66
CA GLY A 64 15.76 4.78 -6.92
C GLY A 64 15.98 3.79 -8.08
N THR A 65 15.39 2.60 -8.00
CA THR A 65 15.52 1.55 -9.02
C THR A 65 14.17 0.87 -9.25
N GLY A 66 13.89 0.42 -10.46
CA GLY A 66 12.62 -0.18 -10.82
C GLY A 66 12.30 -1.42 -9.97
N VAL A 67 11.18 -1.35 -9.21
CA VAL A 67 10.68 -2.45 -8.38
C VAL A 67 9.32 -2.87 -8.90
N GLU A 68 9.17 -4.15 -9.22
CA GLU A 68 7.87 -4.74 -9.54
C GLU A 68 7.44 -5.71 -8.43
N VAL A 69 6.17 -5.62 -8.01
CA VAL A 69 5.55 -6.54 -7.06
C VAL A 69 4.23 -7.04 -7.65
N LYS A 70 4.12 -8.35 -7.86
CA LYS A 70 2.96 -8.99 -8.49
C LYS A 70 2.31 -9.97 -7.53
N PRO A 71 1.02 -9.83 -7.18
CA PRO A 71 0.33 -10.81 -6.35
C PRO A 71 0.16 -12.14 -7.11
N LYS A 72 0.42 -13.25 -6.43
CA LYS A 72 0.22 -14.62 -6.95
C LYS A 72 -1.01 -15.31 -6.36
N GLY A 73 -1.68 -14.63 -5.41
CA GLY A 73 -2.88 -15.15 -4.77
C GLY A 73 -2.68 -15.47 -3.30
N VAL A 74 -3.74 -16.04 -2.70
CA VAL A 74 -3.76 -16.41 -1.27
C VAL A 74 -4.05 -17.90 -1.15
N GLU A 75 -3.20 -18.59 -0.42
CA GLU A 75 -3.34 -20.01 -0.10
C GLU A 75 -3.55 -20.20 1.39
N GLN A 76 -4.28 -21.25 1.77
CA GLN A 76 -4.43 -21.64 3.18
C GLN A 76 -3.80 -23.00 3.41
N GLN A 77 -2.88 -23.06 4.34
CA GLN A 77 -2.22 -24.31 4.74
C GLN A 77 -1.98 -24.36 6.26
N PRO A 78 -1.82 -25.56 6.83
CA PRO A 78 -1.39 -25.72 8.23
C PRO A 78 -0.02 -25.09 8.46
N ILE A 79 0.18 -24.51 9.64
CA ILE A 79 1.47 -23.89 10.01
C ILE A 79 2.66 -24.88 9.86
N LYS A 80 2.45 -26.15 10.14
CA LYS A 80 3.51 -27.18 9.99
C LYS A 80 3.96 -27.34 8.55
N ASP A 81 3.01 -27.37 7.62
CA ASP A 81 3.30 -27.54 6.19
C ASP A 81 3.97 -26.28 5.66
N HIS A 82 3.56 -25.11 6.15
CA HIS A 82 4.21 -23.86 5.83
C HIS A 82 5.67 -23.83 6.25
N ILE A 83 5.95 -24.13 7.51
CA ILE A 83 7.33 -24.16 8.05
C ILE A 83 8.21 -25.14 7.28
N ALA A 84 7.69 -26.31 6.92
CA ALA A 84 8.43 -27.30 6.14
C ALA A 84 8.82 -26.82 4.74
N GLY A 85 8.07 -25.85 4.19
CA GLY A 85 8.32 -25.23 2.87
C GLY A 85 9.25 -24.02 2.91
N ILE A 86 9.60 -23.49 4.09
CA ILE A 86 10.47 -22.31 4.21
C ILE A 86 11.93 -22.69 3.95
N ALA A 87 12.57 -21.99 3.02
CA ALA A 87 14.00 -22.17 2.76
C ALA A 87 14.86 -21.68 3.95
N PRO A 88 16.01 -22.31 4.24
CA PRO A 88 16.81 -22.01 5.44
C PRO A 88 17.28 -20.55 5.56
N LEU A 89 17.51 -19.89 4.43
CA LEU A 89 18.01 -18.50 4.37
C LEU A 89 16.91 -17.46 4.14
N THR A 90 15.64 -17.86 4.19
CA THR A 90 14.53 -16.92 4.09
C THR A 90 14.61 -15.88 5.21
N TYR A 91 14.47 -14.62 4.85
CA TYR A 91 14.37 -13.53 5.81
C TYR A 91 12.95 -13.49 6.37
N ILE A 92 12.82 -13.67 7.68
CA ILE A 92 11.52 -13.83 8.35
C ILE A 92 11.42 -12.84 9.49
N VAL A 93 10.35 -12.03 9.47
CA VAL A 93 10.07 -11.06 10.54
C VAL A 93 8.62 -11.14 10.97
N PRO A 94 8.34 -11.29 12.26
CA PRO A 94 7.00 -11.16 12.80
C PRO A 94 6.60 -9.68 12.89
N LEU A 95 5.37 -9.36 12.48
CA LEU A 95 4.75 -8.08 12.70
C LEU A 95 3.64 -8.25 13.75
N ALA A 96 3.83 -7.69 14.93
CA ALA A 96 2.83 -7.76 15.99
C ALA A 96 1.61 -6.90 15.61
N LEU A 97 0.42 -7.48 15.73
CA LEU A 97 -0.86 -6.83 15.45
C LEU A 97 -1.40 -6.22 16.74
N SER A 98 -1.39 -4.89 16.87
CA SER A 98 -1.81 -4.19 18.10
C SER A 98 -3.27 -4.41 18.47
N SER A 99 -4.12 -4.66 17.48
CA SER A 99 -5.58 -4.86 17.68
C SER A 99 -5.95 -6.24 18.20
N ILE A 100 -5.06 -7.23 18.09
CA ILE A 100 -5.23 -8.60 18.55
C ILE A 100 -3.91 -9.13 19.08
N GLN A 101 -3.94 -10.03 20.06
CA GLN A 101 -2.72 -10.69 20.58
C GLN A 101 -2.23 -11.76 19.59
N SER A 102 -1.80 -11.32 18.42
CA SER A 102 -1.33 -12.19 17.35
C SER A 102 -0.27 -11.47 16.51
N SER A 103 0.38 -12.20 15.63
CA SER A 103 1.38 -11.65 14.72
C SER A 103 1.16 -12.15 13.30
N MET A 104 1.42 -11.30 12.34
CA MET A 104 1.60 -11.67 10.95
C MET A 104 3.08 -11.96 10.72
N ILE A 105 3.39 -12.94 9.89
CA ILE A 105 4.76 -13.26 9.51
C ILE A 105 5.01 -12.71 8.12
N VAL A 106 6.07 -11.94 7.97
CA VAL A 106 6.58 -11.49 6.67
C VAL A 106 7.81 -12.32 6.32
N GLU A 107 7.85 -12.81 5.10
CA GLU A 107 8.91 -13.65 4.57
C GLU A 107 9.39 -13.09 3.24
N CYS A 108 10.70 -13.05 3.05
CA CYS A 108 11.31 -12.57 1.81
C CYS A 108 12.48 -13.48 1.43
N ASP A 109 12.57 -13.81 0.14
CA ASP A 109 13.70 -14.58 -0.38
C ASP A 109 15.02 -13.83 -0.18
N ALA A 110 16.06 -14.56 0.20
CA ALA A 110 17.39 -14.00 0.41
C ALA A 110 17.90 -13.21 -0.81
N ASN A 111 17.60 -13.67 -2.02
CA ASN A 111 18.01 -12.99 -3.26
C ASN A 111 17.49 -11.54 -3.31
N ILE A 112 16.22 -11.33 -2.95
CA ILE A 112 15.61 -10.00 -2.92
C ILE A 112 16.17 -9.18 -1.77
N VAL A 113 16.36 -9.79 -0.60
CA VAL A 113 16.94 -9.12 0.57
C VAL A 113 18.33 -8.57 0.27
N PHE A 114 19.21 -9.40 -0.29
CA PHE A 114 20.56 -8.96 -0.64
C PHE A 114 20.59 -7.94 -1.76
N ALA A 115 19.67 -8.05 -2.74
CA ALA A 115 19.54 -7.06 -3.79
C ALA A 115 19.09 -5.68 -3.24
N ILE A 116 18.14 -5.66 -2.30
CA ILE A 116 17.70 -4.42 -1.62
C ILE A 116 18.90 -3.80 -0.87
N ILE A 117 19.61 -4.59 -0.08
CA ILE A 117 20.78 -4.13 0.69
C ILE A 117 21.85 -3.56 -0.26
N GLU A 118 22.16 -4.28 -1.34
CA GLU A 118 23.14 -3.83 -2.33
C GLU A 118 22.77 -2.48 -2.93
N VAL A 119 21.51 -2.30 -3.35
CA VAL A 119 21.03 -1.03 -3.91
C VAL A 119 21.11 0.09 -2.89
N LEU A 120 20.74 -0.15 -1.63
CA LEU A 120 20.84 0.85 -0.54
C LEU A 120 22.30 1.24 -0.26
N LEU A 121 23.26 0.34 -0.51
CA LEU A 121 24.69 0.61 -0.42
C LEU A 121 25.30 1.21 -1.70
N GLY A 122 24.47 1.53 -2.71
CA GLY A 122 24.87 2.18 -3.95
C GLY A 122 25.23 1.22 -5.08
N GLY A 123 24.92 -0.08 -4.95
CA GLY A 123 25.10 -1.07 -6.02
C GLY A 123 23.90 -1.14 -6.97
N THR A 124 23.95 -2.12 -7.88
CA THR A 124 22.97 -2.31 -8.96
C THR A 124 21.89 -3.36 -8.67
N GLY A 125 21.96 -4.05 -7.52
CA GLY A 125 21.08 -5.16 -7.19
C GLY A 125 21.45 -6.47 -7.89
N ALA A 126 22.64 -6.57 -8.44
CA ALA A 126 23.09 -7.74 -9.20
C ALA A 126 23.66 -8.88 -8.33
N LEU A 127 24.01 -8.62 -7.07
CA LEU A 127 24.57 -9.60 -6.13
C LEU A 127 23.54 -10.63 -5.63
N GLY A 128 22.57 -10.97 -6.46
CA GLY A 128 21.62 -12.03 -6.16
C GLY A 128 22.32 -13.36 -5.85
N GLY A 129 21.89 -14.05 -4.79
CA GLY A 129 22.35 -15.40 -4.50
C GLY A 129 23.38 -15.56 -3.38
N ALA A 130 23.43 -14.61 -2.45
CA ALA A 130 24.23 -14.83 -1.24
C ALA A 130 23.69 -16.05 -0.46
N SER A 131 24.49 -17.09 -0.38
CA SER A 131 24.18 -18.32 0.38
C SER A 131 24.69 -18.21 1.83
N ARG A 132 24.49 -17.05 2.46
CA ARG A 132 24.93 -16.76 3.84
C ARG A 132 23.82 -16.09 4.65
N GLU A 133 23.94 -16.10 5.95
CA GLU A 133 23.11 -15.28 6.83
C GLU A 133 23.47 -13.79 6.71
N LEU A 134 22.53 -12.91 7.06
CA LEU A 134 22.78 -11.48 7.13
C LEU A 134 23.69 -11.16 8.32
N SER A 135 24.52 -10.15 8.18
CA SER A 135 25.24 -9.53 9.28
C SER A 135 24.31 -8.62 10.10
N GLU A 136 24.73 -8.22 11.30
CA GLU A 136 23.95 -7.34 12.18
C GLU A 136 23.62 -6.00 11.50
N ILE A 137 24.56 -5.45 10.73
CA ILE A 137 24.33 -4.20 9.98
C ILE A 137 23.29 -4.39 8.88
N GLU A 138 23.36 -5.50 8.15
CA GLU A 138 22.37 -5.83 7.12
C GLU A 138 20.98 -6.08 7.70
N GLU A 139 20.90 -6.68 8.90
CA GLU A 139 19.64 -6.85 9.61
C GLU A 139 19.04 -5.48 10.01
N GLU A 140 19.85 -4.53 10.46
CA GLU A 140 19.39 -3.19 10.83
C GLU A 140 18.87 -2.43 9.60
N ILE A 141 19.57 -2.51 8.47
CA ILE A 141 19.10 -1.93 7.19
C ILE A 141 17.74 -2.52 6.81
N MET A 142 17.57 -3.83 6.96
CA MET A 142 16.31 -4.49 6.63
C MET A 142 15.14 -4.15 7.58
N GLN A 143 15.41 -3.68 8.81
CA GLN A 143 14.36 -3.22 9.71
C GLN A 143 13.58 -2.01 9.12
N ASP A 144 14.26 -1.10 8.45
CA ASP A 144 13.61 0.03 7.78
C ASP A 144 12.73 -0.41 6.62
N VAL A 145 13.19 -1.44 5.86
CA VAL A 145 12.39 -2.08 4.80
C VAL A 145 11.12 -2.70 5.37
N VAL A 146 11.24 -3.45 6.46
CA VAL A 146 10.09 -4.09 7.12
C VAL A 146 9.13 -3.04 7.68
N ALA A 147 9.63 -1.95 8.25
CA ALA A 147 8.81 -0.84 8.71
C ALA A 147 8.06 -0.16 7.54
N LEU A 148 8.70 -0.04 6.37
CA LEU A 148 8.04 0.42 5.16
C LEU A 148 6.91 -0.53 4.74
N VAL A 149 7.17 -1.84 4.71
CA VAL A 149 6.15 -2.86 4.40
C VAL A 149 4.97 -2.76 5.35
N ALA A 150 5.21 -2.67 6.67
CA ALA A 150 4.17 -2.54 7.69
C ALA A 150 3.25 -1.34 7.40
N ARG A 151 3.82 -0.16 7.13
CA ARG A 151 3.06 1.05 6.76
C ARG A 151 2.22 0.86 5.49
N GLN A 152 2.72 0.12 4.49
CA GLN A 152 1.92 -0.14 3.28
C GLN A 152 0.76 -1.09 3.55
N VAL A 153 0.93 -2.09 4.41
CA VAL A 153 -0.15 -2.98 4.85
C VAL A 153 -1.21 -2.22 5.61
N GLU A 154 -0.83 -1.41 6.61
CA GLU A 154 -1.75 -0.56 7.38
C GLU A 154 -2.57 0.36 6.48
N GLY A 155 -1.89 0.97 5.50
CA GLY A 155 -2.52 1.90 4.57
C GLY A 155 -3.47 1.27 3.55
N VAL A 156 -3.53 -0.07 3.44
CA VAL A 156 -4.42 -0.78 2.49
C VAL A 156 -5.52 -1.53 3.21
N TRP A 157 -5.24 -2.09 4.37
CA TRP A 157 -6.21 -2.93 5.07
C TRP A 157 -7.30 -2.14 5.79
N HIS A 158 -7.12 -0.84 6.01
CA HIS A 158 -8.11 0.06 6.65
C HIS A 158 -8.78 -0.52 7.91
N PHE A 159 -8.05 -1.38 8.63
CA PHE A 159 -8.57 -1.99 9.84
C PHE A 159 -8.51 -0.99 11.00
N PRO A 160 -9.60 -0.79 11.76
CA PRO A 160 -9.62 0.17 12.86
C PRO A 160 -8.52 -0.10 13.87
N ASN A 161 -7.72 0.92 14.16
CA ASN A 161 -6.61 0.85 15.12
C ASN A 161 -5.56 -0.23 14.80
N LEU A 162 -5.41 -0.59 13.51
CA LEU A 162 -4.34 -1.48 13.11
C LEU A 162 -3.01 -0.73 13.19
N ALA A 163 -2.15 -1.16 14.10
CA ALA A 163 -0.75 -0.81 14.08
C ALA A 163 0.08 -2.09 14.03
N LEU A 164 1.02 -2.13 13.11
CA LEU A 164 1.91 -3.25 12.89
C LEU A 164 3.29 -2.89 13.43
N ALA A 165 3.70 -3.55 14.52
CA ALA A 165 5.01 -3.34 15.10
C ALA A 165 5.99 -4.41 14.59
N PRO A 166 7.02 -4.03 13.79
CA PRO A 166 8.05 -4.95 13.36
C PRO A 166 8.84 -5.53 14.55
N GLY A 167 8.94 -6.85 14.59
CA GLY A 167 9.84 -7.57 15.48
C GLY A 167 11.24 -7.71 14.88
N ARG A 168 12.09 -8.48 15.55
CA ARG A 168 13.39 -8.85 15.01
C ARG A 168 13.28 -10.08 14.10
N ARG A 169 14.25 -10.24 13.19
CA ARG A 169 14.38 -11.45 12.36
C ARG A 169 14.37 -12.71 13.22
N ILE A 170 13.66 -13.72 12.76
CA ILE A 170 13.59 -15.03 13.38
C ILE A 170 14.05 -16.14 12.41
N LYS A 171 14.47 -17.28 12.97
CA LYS A 171 14.77 -18.48 12.18
C LYS A 171 13.46 -19.22 11.81
N PRO A 172 13.43 -19.99 10.71
CA PRO A 172 12.24 -20.76 10.31
C PRO A 172 11.66 -21.64 11.42
N SER A 173 12.51 -22.23 12.27
CA SER A 173 12.10 -23.06 13.40
C SER A 173 11.30 -22.31 14.48
N LEU A 174 11.45 -20.99 14.56
CA LEU A 174 10.75 -20.15 15.55
C LEU A 174 9.38 -19.67 15.06
N VAL A 175 9.05 -19.85 13.79
CA VAL A 175 7.73 -19.49 13.23
C VAL A 175 6.59 -20.21 13.96
N GLN A 176 6.86 -21.42 14.45
CA GLN A 176 5.88 -22.20 15.22
C GLN A 176 5.42 -21.48 16.50
N GLN A 177 6.19 -20.56 17.06
CA GLN A 177 5.82 -19.80 18.27
C GLN A 177 4.72 -18.77 18.01
N TYR A 178 4.47 -18.44 16.76
CA TYR A 178 3.50 -17.42 16.33
C TYR A 178 2.14 -17.99 15.95
N GLY A 179 1.89 -19.27 16.21
CA GLY A 179 0.61 -19.91 15.99
C GLY A 179 0.52 -21.28 16.67
N GLN A 180 -0.70 -21.79 16.83
CA GLN A 180 -0.90 -23.13 17.38
C GLN A 180 -0.55 -24.20 16.32
N ALA A 181 -0.08 -25.35 16.76
CA ALA A 181 0.41 -26.43 15.87
C ALA A 181 -0.59 -26.88 14.80
N ASN A 182 -1.89 -26.77 15.09
CA ASN A 182 -2.98 -27.11 14.16
C ASN A 182 -3.63 -25.89 13.52
N GLU A 183 -3.10 -24.71 13.76
CA GLU A 183 -3.62 -23.47 13.18
C GLU A 183 -3.35 -23.44 11.68
N ARG A 184 -4.30 -22.90 10.94
CA ARG A 184 -4.14 -22.66 9.52
C ARG A 184 -3.70 -21.20 9.32
N LEU A 185 -2.71 -21.03 8.47
CA LEU A 185 -2.28 -19.72 7.99
C LEU A 185 -2.89 -19.44 6.62
N ALA A 186 -3.24 -18.20 6.40
CA ALA A 186 -3.50 -17.67 5.07
C ALA A 186 -2.23 -16.98 4.57
N ILE A 187 -1.69 -17.45 3.47
CA ILE A 187 -0.41 -17.01 2.93
C ILE A 187 -0.69 -16.24 1.64
N ALA A 188 -0.48 -14.94 1.69
CA ALA A 188 -0.50 -14.10 0.52
C ALA A 188 0.89 -14.11 -0.11
N LYS A 189 0.99 -14.56 -1.36
CA LYS A 189 2.24 -14.69 -2.11
C LYS A 189 2.37 -13.59 -3.13
N PHE A 190 3.57 -13.04 -3.23
CA PHE A 190 3.94 -12.01 -4.20
C PHE A 190 5.25 -12.40 -4.88
N GLU A 191 5.31 -12.20 -6.17
CA GLU A 191 6.57 -12.20 -6.92
C GLU A 191 7.13 -10.78 -6.89
N MET A 192 8.41 -10.67 -6.57
CA MET A 192 9.12 -9.41 -6.50
C MET A 192 10.29 -9.43 -7.47
N GLU A 193 10.41 -8.38 -8.28
CA GLU A 193 11.53 -8.14 -9.17
C GLU A 193 12.17 -6.79 -8.82
N LEU A 194 13.49 -6.79 -8.68
CA LEU A 194 14.28 -5.61 -8.36
C LEU A 194 15.54 -5.65 -9.25
N GLY A 195 15.55 -4.86 -10.32
CA GLY A 195 16.58 -4.95 -11.34
C GLY A 195 16.70 -6.39 -11.87
N PRO A 196 17.90 -7.01 -11.82
CA PRO A 196 18.08 -8.39 -12.25
C PRO A 196 17.63 -9.43 -11.22
N ALA A 197 17.42 -9.05 -9.96
CA ALA A 197 17.04 -9.96 -8.89
C ALA A 197 15.54 -10.28 -8.95
N LYS A 198 15.24 -11.58 -8.77
CA LYS A 198 13.87 -12.08 -8.69
C LYS A 198 13.74 -13.00 -7.46
N GLY A 199 12.57 -12.95 -6.84
CA GLY A 199 12.27 -13.80 -5.71
C GLY A 199 10.83 -13.64 -5.25
N THR A 200 10.52 -14.25 -4.11
CA THR A 200 9.18 -14.21 -3.52
C THR A 200 9.18 -13.41 -2.23
N PHE A 201 8.07 -12.74 -2.03
CA PHE A 201 7.69 -12.07 -0.80
C PHE A 201 6.36 -12.67 -0.36
N GLN A 202 6.23 -13.03 0.91
CA GLN A 202 5.02 -13.65 1.44
C GLN A 202 4.60 -12.98 2.74
N MET A 203 3.28 -12.97 2.96
CA MET A 203 2.67 -12.57 4.23
C MET A 203 1.81 -13.72 4.73
N ALA A 204 2.19 -14.32 5.85
CA ALA A 204 1.44 -15.39 6.49
C ALA A 204 0.63 -14.82 7.66
N LEU A 205 -0.69 -14.98 7.60
CA LEU A 205 -1.63 -14.46 8.57
C LEU A 205 -2.38 -15.61 9.24
N PRO A 206 -2.63 -15.52 10.56
CA PRO A 206 -3.56 -16.40 11.24
C PRO A 206 -4.96 -16.36 10.59
N ALA A 207 -5.56 -17.53 10.38
CA ALA A 207 -6.86 -17.62 9.70
C ALA A 207 -7.97 -16.85 10.45
N VAL A 208 -7.85 -16.71 11.78
CA VAL A 208 -8.79 -15.93 12.60
C VAL A 208 -8.74 -14.45 12.22
N PHE A 209 -7.54 -13.89 12.06
CA PHE A 209 -7.39 -12.49 11.63
C PHE A 209 -7.89 -12.28 10.21
N LEU A 210 -7.62 -13.24 9.33
CA LEU A 210 -8.14 -13.19 7.96
C LEU A 210 -9.67 -13.10 7.92
N GLY A 211 -10.35 -13.84 8.79
CA GLY A 211 -11.81 -13.76 8.92
C GLY A 211 -12.29 -12.34 9.30
N ALA A 212 -11.65 -11.70 10.27
CA ALA A 212 -11.93 -10.33 10.67
C ALA A 212 -11.65 -9.33 9.55
N LEU A 213 -10.53 -9.49 8.84
CA LEU A 213 -10.16 -8.65 7.70
C LEU A 213 -11.20 -8.75 6.55
N ILE A 214 -11.65 -9.96 6.22
CA ILE A 214 -12.68 -10.18 5.20
C ILE A 214 -14.00 -9.52 5.60
N GLN A 215 -14.40 -9.61 6.87
CA GLN A 215 -15.60 -8.94 7.36
C GLN A 215 -15.49 -7.42 7.22
N GLN A 216 -14.35 -6.85 7.54
CA GLN A 216 -14.11 -5.42 7.38
C GLN A 216 -14.18 -5.01 5.89
N ILE A 217 -13.51 -5.72 5.01
CA ILE A 217 -13.54 -5.47 3.56
C ILE A 217 -14.99 -5.49 3.04
N LYS A 218 -15.83 -6.43 3.52
CA LYS A 218 -17.23 -6.52 3.12
C LYS A 218 -18.11 -5.41 3.68
N GLN A 219 -17.82 -4.90 4.88
CA GLN A 219 -18.52 -3.77 5.47
C GLN A 219 -18.21 -2.46 4.75
N ASP A 220 -16.97 -2.31 4.32
CA ASP A 220 -16.53 -1.18 3.51
C ASP A 220 -17.07 -1.26 2.06
N GLU A 221 -17.70 -2.38 1.66
CA GLU A 221 -18.41 -2.47 0.40
C GLU A 221 -19.78 -1.78 0.48
N PRO A 222 -20.00 -0.53 -0.07
CA PRO A 222 -21.35 0.03 -0.17
C PRO A 222 -22.18 -0.85 -1.10
N GLN A 223 -23.37 -1.23 -0.61
CA GLN A 223 -24.43 -1.86 -1.41
C GLN A 223 -24.88 -0.92 -2.56
N LYS A 224 -24.08 -0.76 -3.59
CA LYS A 224 -24.52 -0.11 -4.84
C LYS A 224 -23.90 -0.81 -6.04
N LYS A 225 -24.74 -1.56 -6.73
CA LYS A 225 -24.51 -1.96 -8.11
C LYS A 225 -24.20 -0.72 -8.95
N GLY A 226 -23.01 -0.62 -9.51
CA GLY A 226 -22.76 0.25 -10.64
C GLY A 226 -21.79 1.42 -10.45
N SER A 227 -20.87 1.42 -9.50
CA SER A 227 -19.77 2.38 -9.55
C SER A 227 -18.44 1.68 -9.38
N VAL A 228 -17.54 1.93 -10.32
CA VAL A 228 -16.11 1.64 -10.20
C VAL A 228 -15.64 2.28 -8.90
N ARG A 229 -15.28 1.46 -7.90
CA ARG A 229 -14.82 1.99 -6.62
C ARG A 229 -13.46 2.61 -6.79
N TYR A 230 -13.49 3.87 -6.67
CA TYR A 230 -12.36 4.68 -6.28
C TYR A 230 -12.07 4.35 -4.80
N PHE A 231 -10.97 3.66 -4.50
CA PHE A 231 -10.45 3.63 -3.13
C PHE A 231 -10.35 5.09 -2.69
N PRO A 232 -10.89 5.49 -1.51
CA PRO A 232 -10.63 6.83 -1.02
C PRO A 232 -9.12 6.96 -0.93
N ARG A 233 -8.53 7.66 -1.89
CA ARG A 233 -7.17 8.17 -1.72
C ARG A 233 -7.23 8.93 -0.42
N PRO A 234 -6.33 8.69 0.55
CA PRO A 234 -6.26 9.56 1.73
C PRO A 234 -6.29 10.97 1.17
N ASN A 235 -7.22 11.77 1.65
CA ASN A 235 -7.69 12.98 1.01
C ASN A 235 -6.46 13.78 0.58
N ILE A 236 -6.03 13.67 -0.67
CA ILE A 236 -4.87 14.38 -1.21
C ILE A 236 -4.98 15.85 -0.84
N ARG A 237 -6.23 16.35 -0.80
CA ARG A 237 -6.54 17.70 -0.37
C ARG A 237 -6.14 17.94 1.09
N GLU A 238 -6.39 17.03 2.02
CA GLU A 238 -5.99 17.18 3.43
C GLU A 238 -4.47 17.12 3.57
N ARG A 239 -3.82 16.17 2.89
CA ARG A 239 -2.35 16.09 2.92
C ARG A 239 -1.66 17.28 2.24
N ILE A 240 -2.28 17.88 1.22
CA ILE A 240 -1.77 19.11 0.60
C ILE A 240 -1.95 20.30 1.54
N LEU A 241 -3.03 20.32 2.34
CA LEU A 241 -3.25 21.38 3.33
C LEU A 241 -2.24 21.35 4.49
N ASP A 242 -1.65 20.19 4.75
CA ASP A 242 -0.60 20.00 5.78
C ASP A 242 0.82 20.20 5.23
N CYS A 243 0.98 20.47 3.93
CA CYS A 243 2.28 20.74 3.35
C CYS A 243 2.71 22.19 3.56
N ASP A 244 3.94 22.40 4.02
CA ASP A 244 4.56 23.71 4.05
C ASP A 244 4.93 24.16 2.64
N ILE A 245 4.53 25.36 2.26
CA ILE A 245 4.85 26.00 0.99
C ILE A 245 5.58 27.30 1.28
N GLU A 246 6.69 27.52 0.59
CA GLU A 246 7.41 28.80 0.65
C GLU A 246 6.58 29.91 0.01
N VAL A 247 6.36 30.98 0.78
CA VAL A 247 5.59 32.15 0.38
C VAL A 247 6.49 33.37 0.41
N ALA A 248 6.58 34.08 -0.72
CA ALA A 248 7.33 35.30 -0.84
C ALA A 248 6.42 36.52 -1.06
N ALA A 249 6.71 37.63 -0.39
CA ALA A 249 6.05 38.89 -0.67
C ALA A 249 7.03 39.79 -1.46
N GLU A 250 6.69 40.03 -2.72
CA GLU A 250 7.54 40.76 -3.66
C GLU A 250 6.99 42.17 -3.88
N LEU A 251 7.87 43.16 -3.88
CA LEU A 251 7.51 44.51 -4.30
C LEU A 251 7.46 44.53 -5.86
N PRO A 252 6.61 45.37 -6.47
CA PRO A 252 6.55 45.51 -7.91
C PRO A 252 7.91 45.90 -8.47
N GLY A 253 8.21 45.43 -9.66
CA GLY A 253 9.49 45.60 -10.34
C GLY A 253 9.93 47.08 -10.36
N LEU A 254 11.06 47.35 -9.79
CA LEU A 254 11.64 48.68 -9.68
C LEU A 254 12.76 48.84 -10.71
N ARG A 255 12.79 49.98 -11.39
CA ARG A 255 13.87 50.29 -12.31
C ARG A 255 14.92 51.15 -11.57
N VAL A 256 16.13 50.66 -11.51
CA VAL A 256 17.27 51.36 -10.90
C VAL A 256 18.36 51.51 -11.96
N ALA A 257 19.04 52.65 -11.97
CA ALA A 257 20.16 52.82 -12.91
C ALA A 257 21.32 51.94 -12.53
N VAL A 258 22.01 51.35 -13.50
CA VAL A 258 23.16 50.46 -13.27
C VAL A 258 24.25 51.16 -12.43
N ARG A 259 24.51 52.46 -12.66
CA ARG A 259 25.43 53.24 -11.87
C ARG A 259 25.10 53.27 -10.36
N ASP A 260 23.81 53.29 -10.02
CA ASP A 260 23.37 53.33 -8.62
C ASP A 260 23.52 51.95 -7.97
N LEU A 261 23.38 50.88 -8.75
CA LEU A 261 23.63 49.49 -8.29
C LEU A 261 25.12 49.23 -8.02
N VAL A 262 25.99 49.71 -8.92
CA VAL A 262 27.45 49.51 -8.78
C VAL A 262 28.02 50.29 -7.61
N ALA A 263 27.40 51.43 -7.23
CA ALA A 263 27.80 52.24 -6.12
C ALA A 263 27.32 51.77 -4.73
N LEU A 264 26.52 50.69 -4.66
CA LEU A 264 25.99 50.15 -3.40
C LEU A 264 27.10 49.53 -2.54
N GLN A 265 27.09 49.88 -1.28
CA GLN A 265 27.95 49.31 -0.25
C GLN A 265 27.08 48.83 0.95
N PRO A 266 27.56 47.92 1.78
CA PRO A 266 26.88 47.58 3.03
C PRO A 266 26.53 48.83 3.83
N GLY A 267 25.22 49.01 4.14
CA GLY A 267 24.72 50.22 4.83
C GLY A 267 24.19 51.31 3.89
N SER A 268 24.34 51.19 2.56
CA SER A 268 23.75 52.12 1.60
C SER A 268 22.22 52.04 1.62
N VAL A 269 21.55 53.19 1.50
CA VAL A 269 20.08 53.26 1.39
C VAL A 269 19.69 53.47 -0.05
N LEU A 270 19.05 52.45 -0.66
CA LEU A 270 18.49 52.54 -1.98
C LEU A 270 17.10 53.18 -1.90
N LYS A 271 16.92 54.37 -2.50
CA LYS A 271 15.63 55.03 -2.54
C LYS A 271 14.80 54.47 -3.69
N LEU A 272 13.75 53.68 -3.36
CA LEU A 272 12.82 53.11 -4.31
C LEU A 272 11.81 54.17 -4.73
N ARG A 273 11.72 54.47 -6.04
CA ARG A 273 10.77 55.44 -6.60
C ARG A 273 9.40 54.79 -6.85
N ALA A 274 8.89 54.05 -5.88
CA ALA A 274 7.55 53.45 -5.93
C ALA A 274 6.62 54.14 -4.92
N PRO A 275 5.36 54.36 -5.24
CA PRO A 275 4.37 54.83 -4.28
C PRO A 275 4.29 53.86 -3.08
N VAL A 276 4.35 54.39 -1.86
CA VAL A 276 4.31 53.58 -0.60
C VAL A 276 3.01 52.73 -0.51
N ARG A 277 1.97 53.12 -1.20
CA ARG A 277 0.68 52.41 -1.22
C ARG A 277 0.49 51.49 -2.42
N GLN A 278 1.49 51.35 -3.30
CA GLN A 278 1.43 50.40 -4.40
C GLN A 278 1.50 48.97 -3.87
N PRO A 279 0.46 48.14 -4.14
CA PRO A 279 0.51 46.78 -3.67
C PRO A 279 1.62 45.99 -4.37
N GLY A 280 2.31 45.17 -3.60
CA GLY A 280 3.19 44.13 -4.10
C GLY A 280 2.41 42.86 -4.45
N MET A 281 3.13 41.79 -4.68
CA MET A 281 2.60 40.48 -5.04
C MET A 281 2.98 39.47 -3.95
N LEU A 282 2.01 38.72 -3.44
CA LEU A 282 2.28 37.54 -2.66
C LEU A 282 2.32 36.35 -3.62
N SER A 283 3.45 35.65 -3.67
CA SER A 283 3.68 34.47 -4.49
C SER A 283 3.87 33.23 -3.63
N ALA A 284 3.38 32.07 -4.10
CA ALA A 284 3.68 30.77 -3.57
C ALA A 284 4.16 29.89 -4.70
N GLY A 285 5.31 29.20 -4.50
CA GLY A 285 5.93 28.39 -5.54
C GLY A 285 6.25 29.19 -6.82
N GLY A 286 6.55 30.50 -6.70
CA GLY A 286 6.85 31.37 -7.84
C GLY A 286 5.64 31.90 -8.61
N GLN A 287 4.40 31.56 -8.20
CA GLN A 287 3.19 32.09 -8.80
C GLN A 287 2.53 33.14 -7.92
N GLY A 288 2.23 34.31 -8.47
CA GLY A 288 1.53 35.39 -7.77
C GLY A 288 0.07 35.01 -7.48
N ILE A 289 -0.34 35.04 -6.20
CA ILE A 289 -1.68 34.63 -5.77
C ILE A 289 -2.53 35.79 -5.32
N PHE A 290 -1.94 36.76 -4.59
CA PHE A 290 -2.63 37.93 -4.07
C PHE A 290 -1.82 39.19 -4.26
N GLU A 291 -2.51 40.32 -4.46
CA GLU A 291 -1.92 41.62 -4.17
C GLU A 291 -1.68 41.72 -2.66
N ALA A 292 -0.53 42.24 -2.26
CA ALA A 292 -0.16 42.32 -0.85
C ALA A 292 0.54 43.61 -0.53
N VAL A 293 0.17 44.22 0.59
CA VAL A 293 0.85 45.43 1.11
C VAL A 293 1.64 45.01 2.32
N PRO A 294 2.97 45.31 2.35
CA PRO A 294 3.76 45.04 3.53
C PRO A 294 3.30 45.90 4.69
N VAL A 295 3.03 45.30 5.81
CA VAL A 295 2.56 45.96 7.05
C VAL A 295 3.39 45.45 8.22
N ARG A 296 3.29 46.17 9.32
CA ARG A 296 3.90 45.77 10.59
C ARG A 296 2.81 45.33 11.56
N ASN A 297 2.89 44.12 12.08
CA ASN A 297 2.03 43.64 13.14
C ASN A 297 2.82 43.44 14.41
N GLY A 298 2.73 44.42 15.34
CA GLY A 298 3.57 44.46 16.52
C GLY A 298 5.06 44.57 16.14
N THR A 299 5.85 43.57 16.51
CA THR A 299 7.31 43.45 16.21
C THR A 299 7.58 42.65 14.94
N GLN A 300 6.56 42.03 14.35
CA GLN A 300 6.70 41.14 13.20
C GLN A 300 6.42 41.84 11.88
N LYS A 301 7.14 41.44 10.83
CA LYS A 301 6.82 41.79 9.44
C LYS A 301 5.60 40.97 9.00
N ALA A 302 4.62 41.59 8.39
CA ALA A 302 3.40 40.97 7.90
C ALA A 302 3.03 41.53 6.52
N ALA A 303 2.18 40.82 5.79
CA ALA A 303 1.62 41.26 4.54
C ALA A 303 0.10 41.29 4.65
N GLN A 304 -0.52 42.43 4.38
CA GLN A 304 -1.95 42.58 4.30
C GLN A 304 -2.40 42.19 2.89
N LEU A 305 -3.23 41.12 2.78
CA LEU A 305 -3.72 40.61 1.50
C LEU A 305 -4.78 41.54 0.94
N GLY A 306 -4.67 41.83 -0.34
CA GLY A 306 -5.62 42.57 -1.14
C GLY A 306 -6.37 41.67 -2.11
N ARG A 307 -6.46 42.09 -3.36
CA ARG A 307 -7.20 41.37 -4.41
C ARG A 307 -6.49 40.07 -4.79
N ARG A 308 -7.27 39.00 -4.97
CA ARG A 308 -6.74 37.73 -5.54
C ARG A 308 -6.41 37.92 -7.02
N VAL A 309 -5.20 37.53 -7.41
CA VAL A 309 -4.78 37.50 -8.82
C VAL A 309 -5.23 36.18 -9.40
N THR A 310 -6.26 36.22 -10.25
CA THR A 310 -6.76 35.04 -10.94
C THR A 310 -5.84 34.73 -12.12
N THR A 311 -4.92 33.79 -11.96
CA THR A 311 -4.17 33.25 -13.10
C THR A 311 -5.07 32.23 -13.80
N THR A 312 -5.76 32.69 -14.84
CA THR A 312 -6.58 31.85 -15.73
C THR A 312 -5.64 31.05 -16.61
N ASN A 313 -5.25 29.84 -16.26
CA ASN A 313 -4.60 28.95 -17.27
C ASN A 313 -4.51 27.44 -16.89
N TRP A 314 -5.30 26.93 -15.93
CA TRP A 314 -5.30 25.48 -15.69
C TRP A 314 -6.69 24.80 -15.82
N GLU A 315 -7.67 25.51 -16.40
CA GLU A 315 -9.01 24.93 -16.69
C GLU A 315 -9.20 24.46 -18.14
N ARG A 316 -8.13 24.28 -18.90
CA ARG A 316 -8.24 23.69 -20.25
C ARG A 316 -7.04 22.78 -20.51
N GLU A 317 -7.19 21.50 -20.12
CA GLU A 317 -6.85 20.31 -20.91
C GLU A 317 -7.35 19.06 -20.20
#